data_6431a816bd5cb67eb4f2609258d85c53
#
_entry.id   6431a816bd5cb67eb4f2609258d85c53
#
_cell.length_a   1.000
_cell.length_b   1.000
_cell.length_c   1.000
_cell.angle_alpha   90.00
_cell.angle_beta   90.00
_cell.angle_gamma   90.00
#
_symmetry.space_group_name_H-M   'P 1'
#
loop_
_entity.id
_entity.type
_entity.pdbx_description
1 polymer ?
#
loop_
_entity_poly.entity_id
_entity_poly.type
_entity_poly.pdbx_seq_one_letter_code
_entity_poly.pdbx_strand_id
1 'polypeptide(L)'
;MKTYASHAANHLRKRGRLSSYLKSRGYTDFSPIKDTLSCEIQQNLIRDGLAVRSERKPVISLPLYFVRAINFELTYGCNLSCKHCLQDALRPKDMNLSWADPNAIKRALKDGMDLGLLETGVNFTGGEILVQGSPVLELVRFASNLGVNVRVNTNSWWAKNQNIRIGSEIFNSDTDVVKAFKEAGTKQFALSLDDRYETYPGLLNKMITVSTICESLELEYQCVMTGASHELKNNAIGQLYEALGRPPRFLSAVNMEEVDIGGLKERSSDPLEVKELWKLPQYSPCKTKGFYQPTYLHVSPDGGIRGCMYAPGSGSLGNIRKDRMIDILNRAAENSVVKLFRNQNLEAFTEKYISPWAHLYRNIEHPCSASAVIARIEEGISKNRLEFGREPDHKELEMIHKSVAKEYKMEVIPQNQ
;
A
#
# COMPACT_ATOMS: atom_id res chain seq x y z
N MET A 1 -3.38 30.02 2.48
CA MET A 1 -3.24 28.55 2.50
C MET A 1 -4.54 27.97 3.04
N LYS A 2 -5.37 27.34 2.21
CA LYS A 2 -6.52 26.56 2.71
C LYS A 2 -5.96 25.39 3.50
N THR A 3 -6.38 25.23 4.73
CA THR A 3 -5.88 24.17 5.60
C THR A 3 -6.25 22.81 4.99
N TYR A 4 -5.43 21.79 5.19
CA TYR A 4 -5.66 20.41 4.70
C TYR A 4 -7.05 19.90 5.09
N ALA A 5 -7.56 20.30 6.26
CA ALA A 5 -8.91 20.02 6.73
C ALA A 5 -10.01 20.63 5.85
N SER A 6 -9.83 21.88 5.34
CA SER A 6 -10.82 22.51 4.46
C SER A 6 -10.86 21.85 3.08
N HIS A 7 -9.72 21.35 2.60
CA HIS A 7 -9.66 20.63 1.33
C HIS A 7 -10.35 19.28 1.41
N ALA A 8 -10.08 18.55 2.49
CA ALA A 8 -10.71 17.27 2.76
C ALA A 8 -12.22 17.41 3.02
N ALA A 9 -12.65 18.42 3.79
CA ALA A 9 -14.07 18.71 4.01
C ALA A 9 -14.81 19.04 2.70
N ASN A 10 -14.18 19.79 1.81
CA ASN A 10 -14.74 20.09 0.48
C ASN A 10 -14.86 18.83 -0.38
N HIS A 11 -13.90 17.93 -0.30
CA HIS A 11 -13.91 16.67 -1.03
C HIS A 11 -15.08 15.77 -0.59
N LEU A 12 -15.27 15.57 0.71
CA LEU A 12 -16.38 14.77 1.23
C LEU A 12 -17.75 15.43 1.07
N ARG A 13 -17.80 16.75 1.13
CA ARG A 13 -19.02 17.51 0.88
C ARG A 13 -19.54 17.30 -0.53
N LYS A 14 -18.69 17.31 -1.54
CA LYS A 14 -19.08 17.01 -2.94
C LYS A 14 -19.72 15.64 -3.09
N ARG A 15 -19.47 14.72 -2.17
CA ARG A 15 -19.90 13.32 -2.24
C ARG A 15 -20.87 12.87 -1.14
N GLY A 16 -21.34 13.78 -0.30
CA GLY A 16 -22.30 13.47 0.78
C GLY A 16 -21.79 12.55 1.89
N ARG A 17 -20.51 12.16 1.84
CA ARG A 17 -19.94 11.09 2.64
C ARG A 17 -19.73 11.42 4.10
N LEU A 18 -19.22 12.62 4.38
CA LEU A 18 -18.95 13.01 5.76
C LEU A 18 -20.25 13.00 6.55
N SER A 19 -21.33 13.52 5.97
CA SER A 19 -22.64 13.51 6.60
C SER A 19 -23.15 12.09 6.86
N SER A 20 -23.05 11.19 5.88
CA SER A 20 -23.47 9.80 6.04
C SER A 20 -22.61 9.05 7.06
N TYR A 21 -21.31 9.24 7.02
CA TYR A 21 -20.38 8.63 7.97
C TYR A 21 -20.64 9.12 9.40
N LEU A 22 -20.79 10.43 9.62
CA LEU A 22 -21.03 10.98 10.94
C LEU A 22 -22.42 10.62 11.48
N LYS A 23 -23.44 10.56 10.62
CA LYS A 23 -24.77 10.03 10.98
C LYS A 23 -24.71 8.58 11.44
N SER A 24 -23.94 7.73 10.76
CA SER A 24 -23.74 6.33 11.18
C SER A 24 -23.05 6.21 12.53
N ARG A 25 -22.36 7.27 13.00
CA ARG A 25 -21.72 7.37 14.30
C ARG A 25 -22.55 8.13 15.33
N GLY A 26 -23.83 8.43 15.07
CA GLY A 26 -24.75 9.07 15.99
C GLY A 26 -24.65 10.60 16.02
N TYR A 27 -23.91 11.22 15.14
CA TYR A 27 -23.88 12.69 15.01
C TYR A 27 -25.06 13.15 14.14
N THR A 28 -26.13 13.66 14.77
CA THR A 28 -27.40 14.00 14.07
C THR A 28 -27.46 15.41 13.53
N ASP A 29 -26.77 16.38 14.14
CA ASP A 29 -26.84 17.81 13.80
C ASP A 29 -25.60 18.31 13.07
N PHE A 30 -25.01 17.47 12.24
CA PHE A 30 -23.80 17.80 11.53
C PHE A 30 -24.12 18.49 10.20
N SER A 31 -23.78 19.77 10.10
CA SER A 31 -23.76 20.51 8.83
C SER A 31 -22.32 20.63 8.32
N PRO A 32 -21.91 19.80 7.33
CA PRO A 32 -20.57 19.85 6.77
C PRO A 32 -20.34 21.11 5.91
N ILE A 33 -21.29 22.02 5.90
CA ILE A 33 -21.38 23.11 4.93
C ILE A 33 -20.54 24.32 5.35
N LYS A 34 -20.16 24.44 6.60
CA LYS A 34 -19.34 25.54 7.08
C LYS A 34 -17.86 25.13 7.11
N ASP A 35 -17.01 26.01 6.60
CA ASP A 35 -15.55 25.79 6.53
C ASP A 35 -14.88 25.62 7.91
N THR A 36 -15.63 25.84 8.98
CA THR A 36 -15.24 25.61 10.37
C THR A 36 -16.33 24.82 11.07
N LEU A 37 -15.98 23.61 11.51
CA LEU A 37 -16.82 22.89 12.47
C LEU A 37 -16.91 23.71 13.76
N SER A 38 -18.07 23.68 14.42
CA SER A 38 -18.20 24.33 15.72
C SER A 38 -17.18 23.75 16.70
N CYS A 39 -16.73 24.53 17.66
CA CYS A 39 -15.75 24.11 18.66
C CYS A 39 -16.19 22.84 19.41
N GLU A 40 -17.48 22.73 19.66
CA GLU A 40 -18.09 21.57 20.33
C GLU A 40 -17.99 20.29 19.48
N ILE A 41 -18.31 20.37 18.20
CA ILE A 41 -18.17 19.23 17.26
C ILE A 41 -16.71 18.81 17.14
N GLN A 42 -15.77 19.77 17.08
CA GLN A 42 -14.35 19.47 17.04
C GLN A 42 -13.89 18.74 18.31
N GLN A 43 -14.32 19.20 19.49
CA GLN A 43 -13.98 18.54 20.76
C GLN A 43 -14.59 17.14 20.86
N ASN A 44 -15.84 16.96 20.42
CA ASN A 44 -16.46 15.65 20.37
C ASN A 44 -15.75 14.70 19.44
N LEU A 45 -15.35 15.17 18.23
CA LEU A 45 -14.56 14.37 17.28
C LEU A 45 -13.19 13.98 17.85
N ILE A 46 -12.55 14.85 18.63
CA ILE A 46 -11.29 14.56 19.31
C ILE A 46 -11.50 13.52 20.40
N ARG A 47 -12.51 13.71 21.24
CA ARG A 47 -12.87 12.77 22.32
C ARG A 47 -13.14 11.38 21.77
N ASP A 48 -13.87 11.30 20.64
CA ASP A 48 -14.26 10.03 20.03
C ASP A 48 -13.13 9.46 19.14
N GLY A 49 -11.95 10.07 19.17
CA GLY A 49 -10.78 9.61 18.39
C GLY A 49 -10.92 9.80 16.87
N LEU A 50 -11.88 10.59 16.41
CA LEU A 50 -12.13 10.87 15.00
C LEU A 50 -11.38 12.12 14.50
N ALA A 51 -10.82 12.90 15.40
CA ALA A 51 -9.96 14.04 15.08
C ALA A 51 -8.74 14.06 15.99
N VAL A 52 -7.67 14.73 15.56
CA VAL A 52 -6.44 14.92 16.31
C VAL A 52 -6.21 16.41 16.53
N ARG A 53 -5.75 16.75 17.71
CA ARG A 53 -5.32 18.10 17.99
C ARG A 53 -3.89 18.27 17.46
N SER A 54 -3.71 19.10 16.43
CA SER A 54 -2.38 19.60 16.07
C SER A 54 -1.99 20.72 17.05
N GLU A 55 -0.70 21.03 17.15
CA GLU A 55 -0.18 22.10 18.04
C GLU A 55 -0.89 23.45 17.89
N ARG A 56 -1.57 23.69 16.78
CA ARG A 56 -2.20 24.99 16.48
C ARG A 56 -3.69 24.92 16.15
N LYS A 57 -4.22 23.79 15.65
CA LYS A 57 -5.65 23.64 15.28
C LYS A 57 -6.08 22.18 15.32
N PRO A 58 -7.32 21.86 15.69
CA PRO A 58 -7.85 20.52 15.56
C PRO A 58 -7.91 20.13 14.07
N VAL A 59 -7.34 18.99 13.74
CA VAL A 59 -7.36 18.41 12.40
C VAL A 59 -8.30 17.22 12.43
N ILE A 60 -9.32 17.21 11.59
CA ILE A 60 -10.20 16.06 11.43
C ILE A 60 -9.39 14.92 10.85
N SER A 61 -9.35 13.83 11.58
CA SER A 61 -8.67 12.61 11.19
C SER A 61 -9.64 11.43 11.25
N LEU A 62 -10.64 11.47 10.38
CA LEU A 62 -11.54 10.34 10.21
C LEU A 62 -10.77 9.19 9.55
N PRO A 63 -10.85 7.98 10.08
CA PRO A 63 -10.29 6.82 9.43
C PRO A 63 -10.80 6.72 8.00
N LEU A 64 -9.88 6.42 7.08
CA LEU A 64 -10.17 6.30 5.64
C LEU A 64 -10.72 7.57 4.97
N TYR A 65 -10.76 8.68 5.67
CA TYR A 65 -11.24 9.96 5.16
C TYR A 65 -10.43 10.48 3.97
N PHE A 66 -9.12 10.25 4.00
CA PHE A 66 -8.19 10.71 2.97
C PHE A 66 -7.95 9.69 1.87
N VAL A 67 -8.62 8.56 1.89
CA VAL A 67 -8.49 7.56 0.83
C VAL A 67 -8.94 8.14 -0.50
N ARG A 68 -8.05 8.07 -1.48
CA ARG A 68 -8.25 8.59 -2.84
C ARG A 68 -8.06 7.53 -3.91
N ALA A 69 -7.40 6.43 -3.55
CA ALA A 69 -7.19 5.31 -4.45
C ALA A 69 -7.19 3.98 -3.68
N ILE A 70 -7.40 2.91 -4.41
CA ILE A 70 -7.28 1.54 -3.89
C ILE A 70 -6.25 0.81 -4.74
N ASN A 71 -5.28 0.17 -4.09
CA ASN A 71 -4.34 -0.74 -4.71
C ASN A 71 -4.84 -2.18 -4.51
N PHE A 72 -5.07 -2.90 -5.58
CA PHE A 72 -5.41 -4.32 -5.55
C PHE A 72 -4.17 -5.13 -5.92
N GLU A 73 -3.70 -5.93 -4.98
CA GLU A 73 -2.71 -6.97 -5.22
C GLU A 73 -3.45 -8.21 -5.73
N LEU A 74 -3.32 -8.49 -7.03
CA LEU A 74 -4.11 -9.56 -7.65
C LEU A 74 -3.58 -10.97 -7.37
N THR A 75 -2.29 -11.08 -7.08
CA THR A 75 -1.61 -12.33 -6.73
C THR A 75 -0.31 -12.06 -6.00
N TYR A 76 0.16 -13.00 -5.20
CA TYR A 76 1.53 -13.02 -4.69
C TYR A 76 2.50 -13.73 -5.64
N GLY A 77 1.99 -14.46 -6.63
CA GLY A 77 2.80 -15.15 -7.62
C GLY A 77 3.54 -14.18 -8.53
N CYS A 78 4.81 -14.46 -8.79
CA CYS A 78 5.65 -13.69 -9.70
C CYS A 78 6.56 -14.63 -10.48
N ASN A 79 6.85 -14.28 -11.72
CA ASN A 79 7.81 -14.99 -12.56
C ASN A 79 9.26 -14.62 -12.24
N LEU A 80 9.49 -13.59 -11.39
CA LEU A 80 10.80 -13.18 -10.90
C LEU A 80 10.98 -13.54 -9.42
N SER A 81 12.24 -13.66 -9.01
CA SER A 81 12.68 -14.05 -7.66
C SER A 81 13.46 -12.94 -6.97
N CYS A 82 13.00 -11.70 -7.06
CA CYS A 82 13.70 -10.55 -6.53
C CYS A 82 13.90 -10.67 -5.01
N LYS A 83 15.15 -10.68 -4.55
CA LYS A 83 15.49 -10.78 -3.11
C LYS A 83 14.95 -9.60 -2.30
N HIS A 84 14.77 -8.44 -2.95
CA HIS A 84 14.28 -7.20 -2.38
C HIS A 84 12.76 -7.02 -2.53
N CYS A 85 12.03 -8.05 -2.91
CA CYS A 85 10.59 -7.94 -3.12
C CYS A 85 9.90 -7.46 -1.85
N LEU A 86 9.25 -6.29 -1.95
CA LEU A 86 8.55 -5.67 -0.84
C LEU A 86 7.41 -6.54 -0.31
N GLN A 87 6.76 -7.25 -1.19
CA GLN A 87 5.61 -8.10 -0.86
C GLN A 87 6.05 -9.46 -0.32
N ASP A 88 7.38 -9.70 -0.25
CA ASP A 88 7.92 -11.02 0.10
C ASP A 88 7.14 -12.10 -0.64
N ALA A 89 7.14 -11.94 -1.99
CA ALA A 89 6.31 -12.75 -2.85
C ALA A 89 6.41 -14.21 -2.38
N LEU A 90 5.45 -14.60 -1.57
CA LEU A 90 5.30 -15.97 -1.09
C LEU A 90 5.09 -16.78 -2.35
N ARG A 91 6.20 -17.32 -2.85
CA ARG A 91 6.15 -18.22 -3.98
C ARG A 91 5.59 -19.52 -3.49
N PRO A 92 4.43 -19.91 -3.98
CA PRO A 92 4.13 -21.30 -4.00
C PRO A 92 5.25 -21.95 -4.81
N LYS A 93 5.98 -22.90 -4.21
CA LYS A 93 6.89 -23.79 -4.96
C LYS A 93 6.15 -24.47 -6.11
N ASP A 94 4.85 -24.56 -5.99
CA ASP A 94 3.89 -25.01 -7.00
C ASP A 94 3.19 -23.77 -7.56
N MET A 95 3.35 -23.51 -8.84
CA MET A 95 2.81 -22.37 -9.59
C MET A 95 1.27 -22.34 -9.67
N ASN A 96 0.56 -22.77 -8.67
CA ASN A 96 -0.86 -22.48 -8.49
C ASN A 96 -0.99 -21.03 -8.05
N LEU A 97 -0.93 -20.12 -9.03
CA LEU A 97 -1.21 -18.70 -8.86
C LEU A 97 -2.61 -18.56 -8.26
N SER A 98 -2.72 -18.34 -6.96
CA SER A 98 -3.99 -17.96 -6.38
C SER A 98 -4.26 -16.52 -6.74
N TRP A 99 -5.25 -16.31 -7.60
CA TRP A 99 -5.72 -15.00 -7.96
C TRP A 99 -6.70 -14.47 -6.92
N ALA A 100 -6.67 -13.16 -6.70
CA ALA A 100 -7.71 -12.48 -5.98
C ALA A 100 -9.07 -12.70 -6.66
N ASP A 101 -10.15 -12.78 -5.87
CA ASP A 101 -11.51 -12.97 -6.39
C ASP A 101 -11.96 -11.75 -7.23
N PRO A 102 -12.10 -11.88 -8.56
CA PRO A 102 -12.49 -10.78 -9.41
C PRO A 102 -13.88 -10.20 -9.06
N ASN A 103 -14.79 -11.04 -8.57
CA ASN A 103 -16.13 -10.59 -8.21
C ASN A 103 -16.10 -9.74 -6.93
N ALA A 104 -15.28 -10.12 -5.95
CA ALA A 104 -15.07 -9.31 -4.76
C ALA A 104 -14.44 -7.94 -5.11
N ILE A 105 -13.44 -7.93 -6.02
CA ILE A 105 -12.82 -6.69 -6.52
C ILE A 105 -13.85 -5.81 -7.23
N LYS A 106 -14.67 -6.36 -8.13
CA LYS A 106 -15.71 -5.61 -8.83
C LYS A 106 -16.73 -4.98 -7.86
N ARG A 107 -17.13 -5.72 -6.81
CA ARG A 107 -17.99 -5.16 -5.74
C ARG A 107 -17.28 -4.02 -5.02
N ALA A 108 -16.02 -4.22 -4.61
CA ALA A 108 -15.24 -3.20 -3.93
C ALA A 108 -15.02 -1.94 -4.78
N LEU A 109 -14.85 -2.09 -6.10
CA LEU A 109 -14.76 -0.97 -7.04
C LEU A 109 -16.07 -0.18 -7.10
N LYS A 110 -17.23 -0.85 -7.19
CA LYS A 110 -18.54 -0.16 -7.14
C LYS A 110 -18.73 0.57 -5.82
N ASP A 111 -18.53 -0.11 -4.70
CA ASP A 111 -18.61 0.50 -3.38
C ASP A 111 -17.62 1.68 -3.25
N GLY A 112 -16.41 1.51 -3.73
CA GLY A 112 -15.37 2.55 -3.74
C GLY A 112 -15.77 3.78 -4.56
N MET A 113 -16.44 3.59 -5.69
CA MET A 113 -16.99 4.70 -6.49
C MET A 113 -18.10 5.42 -5.73
N ASP A 114 -19.09 4.70 -5.20
CA ASP A 114 -20.23 5.27 -4.47
C ASP A 114 -19.76 6.04 -3.23
N LEU A 115 -18.75 5.52 -2.56
CA LEU A 115 -18.11 6.15 -1.41
C LEU A 115 -17.03 7.17 -1.80
N GLY A 116 -16.66 7.31 -3.13
CA GLY A 116 -15.64 8.18 -3.70
C GLY A 116 -14.23 7.89 -3.15
N LEU A 117 -13.88 6.65 -2.86
CA LEU A 117 -12.54 6.22 -2.48
C LEU A 117 -11.59 6.14 -3.70
N LEU A 118 -12.12 6.36 -4.89
CA LEU A 118 -11.42 6.19 -6.17
C LEU A 118 -11.20 7.52 -6.92
N GLU A 119 -11.05 8.62 -6.20
CA GLU A 119 -10.89 9.95 -6.80
C GLU A 119 -9.68 10.04 -7.73
N THR A 120 -8.55 9.47 -7.31
CA THR A 120 -7.34 9.43 -8.13
C THR A 120 -7.22 8.13 -8.92
N GLY A 121 -8.04 7.13 -8.61
CA GLY A 121 -8.12 5.90 -9.39
C GLY A 121 -7.88 4.62 -8.61
N VAL A 122 -7.58 3.58 -9.36
CA VAL A 122 -7.23 2.25 -8.90
C VAL A 122 -5.87 1.84 -9.46
N ASN A 123 -5.11 1.11 -8.67
CA ASN A 123 -3.87 0.48 -9.11
C ASN A 123 -4.01 -1.04 -9.01
N PHE A 124 -3.79 -1.74 -10.11
CA PHE A 124 -3.64 -3.19 -10.12
C PHE A 124 -2.16 -3.55 -10.07
N THR A 125 -1.80 -4.36 -9.07
CA THR A 125 -0.44 -4.76 -8.75
C THR A 125 -0.43 -6.18 -8.16
N GLY A 126 0.68 -6.60 -7.59
CA GLY A 126 0.83 -7.91 -6.96
C GLY A 126 2.25 -8.43 -7.15
N GLY A 127 2.40 -9.72 -7.40
CA GLY A 127 3.59 -10.28 -8.02
C GLY A 127 3.68 -9.79 -9.47
N GLU A 128 3.65 -10.68 -10.47
CA GLU A 128 3.46 -10.24 -11.85
C GLU A 128 2.04 -10.54 -12.31
N ILE A 129 1.34 -9.50 -12.73
CA ILE A 129 -0.08 -9.62 -13.09
C ILE A 129 -0.33 -9.71 -14.60
N LEU A 130 0.68 -9.47 -15.44
CA LEU A 130 0.58 -9.62 -16.89
C LEU A 130 1.06 -11.01 -17.31
N VAL A 131 0.36 -12.04 -16.83
CA VAL A 131 0.64 -13.45 -17.13
C VAL A 131 -0.64 -14.22 -17.45
N GLN A 132 -0.47 -15.44 -17.93
CA GLN A 132 -1.60 -16.34 -18.25
C GLN A 132 -2.50 -16.57 -17.01
N GLY A 133 -3.81 -16.59 -17.24
CA GLY A 133 -4.83 -16.77 -16.19
C GLY A 133 -5.12 -15.54 -15.34
N SER A 134 -4.46 -14.42 -15.60
CA SER A 134 -4.69 -13.16 -14.86
C SER A 134 -6.07 -12.55 -15.17
N PRO A 135 -6.82 -12.10 -14.19
CA PRO A 135 -8.07 -11.36 -14.42
C PRO A 135 -7.84 -9.86 -14.73
N VAL A 136 -6.58 -9.40 -14.83
CA VAL A 136 -6.25 -7.97 -14.85
C VAL A 136 -6.94 -7.20 -15.98
N LEU A 137 -6.93 -7.74 -17.22
CA LEU A 137 -7.50 -7.04 -18.37
C LEU A 137 -9.03 -6.87 -18.26
N GLU A 138 -9.71 -7.90 -17.73
CA GLU A 138 -11.13 -7.83 -17.42
C GLU A 138 -11.42 -6.78 -16.34
N LEU A 139 -10.61 -6.74 -15.28
CA LEU A 139 -10.73 -5.77 -14.19
C LEU A 139 -10.45 -4.34 -14.64
N VAL A 140 -9.49 -4.15 -15.55
CA VAL A 140 -9.21 -2.85 -16.17
C VAL A 140 -10.43 -2.36 -16.94
N ARG A 141 -11.01 -3.19 -17.82
CA ARG A 141 -12.23 -2.85 -18.58
C ARG A 141 -13.38 -2.49 -17.62
N PHE A 142 -13.55 -3.29 -16.58
CA PHE A 142 -14.60 -3.04 -15.60
C PHE A 142 -14.43 -1.71 -14.84
N ALA A 143 -13.22 -1.43 -14.34
CA ALA A 143 -12.93 -0.18 -13.63
C ALA A 143 -13.05 1.05 -14.55
N SER A 144 -12.55 0.95 -15.78
CA SER A 144 -12.65 2.01 -16.79
C SER A 144 -14.11 2.32 -17.14
N ASN A 145 -14.95 1.29 -17.30
CA ASN A 145 -16.40 1.47 -17.54
C ASN A 145 -17.14 2.15 -16.38
N LEU A 146 -16.58 2.10 -15.17
CA LEU A 146 -17.06 2.88 -14.02
C LEU A 146 -16.54 4.34 -14.03
N GLY A 147 -15.72 4.73 -15.00
CA GLY A 147 -15.09 6.04 -15.07
C GLY A 147 -13.89 6.20 -14.12
N VAL A 148 -13.33 5.10 -13.63
CA VAL A 148 -12.17 5.11 -12.73
C VAL A 148 -10.88 5.15 -13.52
N ASN A 149 -9.94 6.00 -13.15
CA ASN A 149 -8.58 5.97 -13.70
C ASN A 149 -7.87 4.69 -13.26
N VAL A 150 -7.28 3.99 -14.21
CA VAL A 150 -6.62 2.71 -13.96
C VAL A 150 -5.13 2.80 -14.20
N ARG A 151 -4.35 2.38 -13.20
CA ARG A 151 -2.91 2.14 -13.29
C ARG A 151 -2.63 0.64 -13.20
N VAL A 152 -1.67 0.16 -13.98
CA VAL A 152 -1.27 -1.24 -14.05
C VAL A 152 0.24 -1.35 -13.79
N ASN A 153 0.63 -2.13 -12.78
CA ASN A 153 2.04 -2.38 -12.49
C ASN A 153 2.51 -3.67 -13.17
N THR A 154 3.72 -3.63 -13.73
CA THR A 154 4.36 -4.81 -14.32
C THR A 154 5.88 -4.72 -14.27
N ASN A 155 6.54 -5.86 -14.19
CA ASN A 155 7.99 -5.97 -14.32
C ASN A 155 8.46 -6.03 -15.79
N SER A 156 7.55 -5.91 -16.73
CA SER A 156 7.82 -5.94 -18.19
C SER A 156 8.45 -7.23 -18.72
N TRP A 157 8.52 -8.31 -17.93
CA TRP A 157 9.18 -9.56 -18.35
C TRP A 157 8.55 -10.21 -19.57
N TRP A 158 7.25 -10.01 -19.79
CA TRP A 158 6.49 -10.50 -20.93
C TRP A 158 6.95 -9.91 -22.26
N ALA A 159 7.55 -8.73 -22.25
CA ALA A 159 8.00 -8.07 -23.48
C ALA A 159 9.11 -8.85 -24.19
N LYS A 160 9.16 -8.74 -25.53
CA LYS A 160 10.06 -9.48 -26.43
C LYS A 160 9.91 -11.01 -26.36
N ASN A 161 8.79 -11.49 -25.85
CA ASN A 161 8.45 -12.91 -25.93
C ASN A 161 7.55 -13.17 -27.14
N GLN A 162 7.59 -14.41 -27.65
CA GLN A 162 6.63 -14.86 -28.66
C GLN A 162 5.37 -15.41 -27.98
N ASN A 163 4.20 -15.22 -28.63
CA ASN A 163 2.92 -15.72 -28.11
C ASN A 163 2.65 -15.31 -26.68
N ILE A 164 2.64 -13.99 -26.42
CA ILE A 164 2.43 -13.44 -25.08
C ILE A 164 1.02 -13.78 -24.60
N ARG A 165 0.93 -14.46 -23.46
CA ARG A 165 -0.34 -14.87 -22.88
C ARG A 165 -0.64 -14.07 -21.60
N ILE A 166 -1.76 -13.32 -21.63
CA ILE A 166 -2.23 -12.55 -20.49
C ILE A 166 -3.71 -12.85 -20.30
N GLY A 167 -4.06 -13.35 -19.11
CA GLY A 167 -5.40 -13.86 -18.88
C GLY A 167 -5.72 -15.03 -19.80
N SER A 168 -6.81 -14.94 -20.53
CA SER A 168 -7.21 -15.89 -21.57
C SER A 168 -6.79 -15.45 -22.98
N GLU A 169 -6.21 -14.26 -23.15
CA GLU A 169 -5.87 -13.68 -24.44
C GLU A 169 -4.43 -14.01 -24.84
N ILE A 170 -4.23 -14.16 -26.15
CA ILE A 170 -2.92 -14.40 -26.77
C ILE A 170 -2.60 -13.22 -27.66
N PHE A 171 -1.42 -12.64 -27.49
CA PHE A 171 -0.96 -11.48 -28.23
C PHE A 171 0.25 -11.86 -29.09
N ASN A 172 0.27 -11.35 -30.31
CA ASN A 172 1.35 -11.65 -31.28
C ASN A 172 2.56 -10.73 -31.09
N SER A 173 2.36 -9.57 -30.48
CA SER A 173 3.41 -8.58 -30.25
C SER A 173 3.23 -7.82 -28.96
N ASP A 174 4.32 -7.19 -28.49
CA ASP A 174 4.32 -6.28 -27.34
C ASP A 174 3.36 -5.11 -27.57
N THR A 175 3.31 -4.60 -28.80
CA THR A 175 2.41 -3.52 -29.21
C THR A 175 0.95 -3.92 -29.05
N ASP A 176 0.59 -5.15 -29.41
CA ASP A 176 -0.79 -5.64 -29.23
C ASP A 176 -1.18 -5.67 -27.75
N VAL A 177 -0.26 -6.06 -26.85
CA VAL A 177 -0.49 -6.04 -25.41
C VAL A 177 -0.79 -4.61 -24.93
N VAL A 178 0.13 -3.68 -25.19
CA VAL A 178 -0.04 -2.30 -24.71
C VAL A 178 -1.28 -1.65 -25.30
N LYS A 179 -1.57 -1.91 -26.59
CA LYS A 179 -2.78 -1.44 -27.27
C LYS A 179 -4.04 -1.99 -26.61
N ALA A 180 -4.10 -3.29 -26.32
CA ALA A 180 -5.25 -3.91 -25.65
C ALA A 180 -5.51 -3.31 -24.26
N PHE A 181 -4.45 -3.04 -23.48
CA PHE A 181 -4.59 -2.36 -22.18
C PHE A 181 -5.03 -0.91 -22.33
N LYS A 182 -4.51 -0.17 -23.32
CA LYS A 182 -4.98 1.19 -23.64
C LYS A 182 -6.47 1.19 -24.02
N GLU A 183 -6.88 0.31 -24.91
CA GLU A 183 -8.28 0.16 -25.33
C GLU A 183 -9.20 -0.30 -24.19
N ALA A 184 -8.68 -1.11 -23.27
CA ALA A 184 -9.38 -1.48 -22.04
C ALA A 184 -9.55 -0.29 -21.05
N GLY A 185 -8.82 0.81 -21.26
CA GLY A 185 -8.93 2.04 -20.48
C GLY A 185 -7.84 2.24 -19.44
N THR A 186 -6.71 1.53 -19.54
CA THR A 186 -5.50 1.84 -18.74
C THR A 186 -5.08 3.28 -19.03
N LYS A 187 -4.90 4.06 -17.95
CA LYS A 187 -4.38 5.43 -18.02
C LYS A 187 -2.87 5.49 -17.90
N GLN A 188 -2.30 4.58 -17.11
CA GLN A 188 -0.87 4.60 -16.83
C GLN A 188 -0.35 3.18 -16.61
N PHE A 189 0.79 2.87 -17.22
CA PHE A 189 1.62 1.74 -16.83
C PHE A 189 2.66 2.18 -15.78
N ALA A 190 2.88 1.33 -14.77
CA ALA A 190 4.01 1.43 -13.84
C ALA A 190 4.99 0.29 -14.13
N LEU A 191 6.14 0.63 -14.68
CA LEU A 191 7.17 -0.29 -15.12
C LEU A 191 8.23 -0.40 -14.03
N SER A 192 8.37 -1.57 -13.43
CA SER A 192 9.31 -1.80 -12.33
C SER A 192 10.70 -2.16 -12.85
N LEU A 193 11.71 -1.51 -12.29
CA LEU A 193 13.12 -1.79 -12.54
C LEU A 193 13.97 -1.35 -11.34
N ASP A 194 15.00 -2.11 -10.99
CA ASP A 194 16.07 -1.67 -10.10
C ASP A 194 17.38 -2.47 -10.33
N ASP A 195 18.49 -2.06 -9.72
CA ASP A 195 19.82 -2.66 -9.88
C ASP A 195 19.88 -4.14 -9.48
N ARG A 196 18.94 -4.58 -8.63
CA ARG A 196 18.90 -5.93 -8.10
C ARG A 196 18.30 -6.93 -9.05
N TYR A 197 17.84 -6.45 -10.21
CA TYR A 197 17.47 -7.28 -11.35
C TYR A 197 18.68 -7.80 -12.14
N GLU A 198 19.90 -7.69 -11.62
CA GLU A 198 21.12 -8.20 -12.28
C GLU A 198 21.04 -9.68 -12.64
N THR A 199 20.31 -10.47 -11.84
CA THR A 199 20.04 -11.88 -12.12
C THR A 199 19.09 -12.09 -13.31
N TYR A 200 18.52 -11.02 -13.85
CA TYR A 200 17.54 -11.04 -14.94
C TYR A 200 18.03 -10.20 -16.12
N PRO A 201 19.02 -10.70 -16.89
CA PRO A 201 19.61 -9.95 -17.99
C PRO A 201 18.56 -9.57 -19.04
N GLY A 202 18.66 -8.36 -19.56
CA GLY A 202 17.77 -7.83 -20.57
C GLY A 202 16.47 -7.22 -20.05
N LEU A 203 16.22 -7.17 -18.74
CA LEU A 203 15.01 -6.58 -18.18
C LEU A 203 14.93 -5.07 -18.49
N LEU A 204 16.05 -4.34 -18.42
CA LEU A 204 16.11 -2.93 -18.84
C LEU A 204 15.64 -2.76 -20.29
N ASN A 205 16.14 -3.59 -21.21
CA ASN A 205 15.72 -3.56 -22.63
C ASN A 205 14.22 -3.84 -22.80
N LYS A 206 13.65 -4.72 -21.98
CA LYS A 206 12.21 -5.01 -22.00
C LYS A 206 11.41 -3.80 -21.53
N MET A 207 11.83 -3.15 -20.43
CA MET A 207 11.22 -1.91 -19.93
C MET A 207 11.31 -0.79 -20.99
N ILE A 208 12.48 -0.58 -21.61
CA ILE A 208 12.65 0.41 -22.69
C ILE A 208 11.69 0.11 -23.87
N THR A 209 11.57 -1.16 -24.27
CA THR A 209 10.62 -1.57 -25.32
C THR A 209 9.19 -1.19 -24.96
N VAL A 210 8.74 -1.51 -23.75
CA VAL A 210 7.37 -1.15 -23.32
C VAL A 210 7.20 0.36 -23.24
N SER A 211 8.22 1.10 -22.75
CA SER A 211 8.21 2.56 -22.70
C SER A 211 8.09 3.19 -24.09
N THR A 212 8.85 2.69 -25.08
CA THR A 212 8.77 3.20 -26.47
C THR A 212 7.41 2.93 -27.10
N ILE A 213 6.79 1.79 -26.80
CA ILE A 213 5.43 1.49 -27.26
C ILE A 213 4.41 2.43 -26.58
N CYS A 214 4.54 2.67 -25.27
CA CYS A 214 3.69 3.64 -24.56
C CYS A 214 3.79 5.02 -25.21
N GLU A 215 5.01 5.48 -25.53
CA GLU A 215 5.24 6.75 -26.23
C GLU A 215 4.56 6.80 -27.62
N SER A 216 4.65 5.70 -28.40
CA SER A 216 4.04 5.62 -29.73
C SER A 216 2.51 5.59 -29.68
N LEU A 217 1.96 5.02 -28.64
CA LEU A 217 0.52 4.91 -28.40
C LEU A 217 -0.04 6.06 -27.54
N GLU A 218 0.77 7.05 -27.16
CA GLU A 218 0.35 8.17 -26.30
C GLU A 218 -0.30 7.68 -24.99
N LEU A 219 0.32 6.72 -24.35
CA LEU A 219 -0.09 6.16 -23.05
C LEU A 219 0.88 6.60 -21.98
N GLU A 220 0.37 7.16 -20.89
CA GLU A 220 1.23 7.54 -19.75
C GLU A 220 1.89 6.32 -19.13
N TYR A 221 3.15 6.49 -18.73
CA TYR A 221 3.88 5.47 -17.97
C TYR A 221 4.78 6.10 -16.91
N GLN A 222 5.13 5.30 -15.93
CA GLN A 222 6.01 5.64 -14.83
C GLN A 222 7.10 4.56 -14.73
N CYS A 223 8.35 4.96 -14.59
CA CYS A 223 9.43 4.04 -14.22
C CYS A 223 9.53 3.99 -12.69
N VAL A 224 9.31 2.81 -12.12
CA VAL A 224 9.38 2.57 -10.67
C VAL A 224 10.66 1.82 -10.38
N MET A 225 11.63 2.50 -9.76
CA MET A 225 12.98 2.00 -9.49
C MET A 225 13.19 1.95 -7.98
N THR A 226 12.69 0.90 -7.33
CA THR A 226 12.78 0.76 -5.87
C THR A 226 14.21 0.38 -5.47
N GLY A 227 14.88 1.27 -4.77
CA GLY A 227 16.28 1.09 -4.34
C GLY A 227 17.29 1.08 -5.49
N ALA A 228 16.94 1.63 -6.64
CA ALA A 228 17.85 1.76 -7.77
C ALA A 228 18.94 2.81 -7.51
N SER A 229 20.12 2.56 -8.03
CA SER A 229 21.21 3.55 -8.06
C SER A 229 20.86 4.73 -8.99
N HIS A 230 21.53 5.87 -8.76
CA HIS A 230 21.47 6.98 -9.71
C HIS A 230 22.03 6.60 -11.07
N GLU A 231 23.01 5.70 -11.10
CA GLU A 231 23.63 5.19 -12.33
C GLU A 231 22.58 4.43 -13.17
N LEU A 232 21.86 3.48 -12.59
CA LEU A 232 20.81 2.76 -13.31
C LEU A 232 19.72 3.72 -13.83
N LYS A 233 19.30 4.68 -12.98
CA LYS A 233 18.33 5.69 -13.38
C LYS A 233 18.79 6.46 -14.61
N ASN A 234 20.04 6.96 -14.58
CA ASN A 234 20.60 7.76 -15.68
C ASN A 234 20.77 6.91 -16.94
N ASN A 235 21.24 5.65 -16.79
CA ASN A 235 21.37 4.71 -17.89
C ASN A 235 20.00 4.39 -18.52
N ALA A 236 18.98 4.09 -17.73
CA ALA A 236 17.64 3.81 -18.22
C ALA A 236 17.03 5.00 -18.98
N ILE A 237 17.21 6.21 -18.44
CA ILE A 237 16.75 7.44 -19.09
C ILE A 237 17.54 7.68 -20.39
N GLY A 238 18.86 7.52 -20.37
CA GLY A 238 19.74 7.67 -21.55
C GLY A 238 19.33 6.72 -22.67
N GLN A 239 19.18 5.43 -22.39
CA GLN A 239 18.74 4.43 -23.37
C GLN A 239 17.33 4.72 -23.92
N LEU A 240 16.44 5.24 -23.06
CA LEU A 240 15.11 5.64 -23.51
C LEU A 240 15.18 6.83 -24.50
N TYR A 241 16.02 7.82 -24.23
CA TYR A 241 16.27 8.95 -25.13
C TYR A 241 16.83 8.48 -26.47
N GLU A 242 17.82 7.58 -26.44
CA GLU A 242 18.41 7.00 -27.64
C GLU A 242 17.36 6.24 -28.46
N ALA A 243 16.56 5.40 -27.82
CA ALA A 243 15.53 4.60 -28.49
C ALA A 243 14.42 5.47 -29.11
N LEU A 244 14.10 6.62 -28.51
CA LEU A 244 13.07 7.53 -28.99
C LEU A 244 13.61 8.57 -29.99
N GLY A 245 14.92 8.84 -29.99
CA GLY A 245 15.52 9.97 -30.73
C GLY A 245 15.03 11.35 -30.26
N ARG A 246 14.36 11.43 -29.10
CA ARG A 246 13.79 12.64 -28.50
C ARG A 246 13.50 12.43 -27.01
N PRO A 247 13.27 13.50 -26.24
CA PRO A 247 12.77 13.40 -24.88
C PRO A 247 11.42 12.64 -24.82
N PRO A 248 11.23 11.77 -23.81
CA PRO A 248 9.93 11.12 -23.59
C PRO A 248 8.85 12.16 -23.27
N ARG A 249 7.67 12.01 -23.85
CA ARG A 249 6.54 12.92 -23.65
C ARG A 249 5.48 12.39 -22.69
N PHE A 250 5.37 11.07 -22.59
CA PHE A 250 4.36 10.40 -21.77
C PHE A 250 4.93 9.76 -20.50
N LEU A 251 6.23 9.95 -20.23
CA LEU A 251 6.84 9.57 -18.95
C LEU A 251 6.37 10.52 -17.85
N SER A 252 5.50 10.03 -16.96
CA SER A 252 4.92 10.83 -15.89
C SER A 252 5.84 11.02 -14.69
N ALA A 253 6.66 10.02 -14.34
CA ALA A 253 7.63 10.08 -13.26
C ALA A 253 8.67 8.96 -13.33
N VAL A 254 9.82 9.21 -12.71
CA VAL A 254 10.80 8.17 -12.35
C VAL A 254 10.94 8.22 -10.83
N ASN A 255 10.39 7.24 -10.16
CA ASN A 255 10.43 7.15 -8.70
C ASN A 255 11.62 6.29 -8.27
N MET A 256 12.36 6.81 -7.30
CA MET A 256 13.40 6.07 -6.60
C MET A 256 12.99 6.03 -5.12
N GLU A 257 12.45 4.91 -4.68
CA GLU A 257 12.07 4.72 -3.28
C GLU A 257 12.95 3.63 -2.67
N GLU A 258 13.60 3.95 -1.57
CA GLU A 258 14.32 2.98 -0.76
C GLU A 258 13.45 2.58 0.42
N VAL A 259 13.24 1.27 0.59
CA VAL A 259 12.53 0.72 1.74
C VAL A 259 13.22 -0.56 2.17
N ASP A 260 13.44 -0.74 3.44
CA ASP A 260 14.17 -1.86 4.03
C ASP A 260 13.26 -2.96 4.61
N ILE A 261 12.06 -3.11 4.08
CA ILE A 261 11.09 -4.12 4.51
C ILE A 261 11.18 -5.38 3.63
N GLY A 262 11.00 -6.54 4.22
CA GLY A 262 11.01 -7.81 3.51
C GLY A 262 12.43 -8.21 3.10
N GLY A 263 12.65 -8.53 1.83
CA GLY A 263 13.96 -8.92 1.30
C GLY A 263 15.02 -7.81 1.22
N LEU A 264 14.67 -6.57 1.57
CA LEU A 264 15.57 -5.41 1.48
C LEU A 264 16.62 -5.34 2.60
N LYS A 265 16.69 -6.32 3.44
CA LYS A 265 17.42 -6.37 4.69
C LYS A 265 18.96 -6.33 4.64
N GLU A 266 19.58 -6.34 3.46
CA GLU A 266 21.05 -6.50 3.35
C GLU A 266 21.83 -5.20 3.59
N ARG A 267 21.28 -4.15 4.26
CA ARG A 267 21.74 -2.82 3.96
C ARG A 267 22.37 -1.95 4.99
N SER A 268 22.38 -2.30 6.24
CA SER A 268 23.04 -1.42 7.18
C SER A 268 23.89 -2.12 8.19
N SER A 269 24.99 -1.42 8.52
CA SER A 269 26.02 -1.85 9.46
C SER A 269 25.75 -1.36 10.90
N ASP A 270 24.86 -0.38 11.12
CA ASP A 270 24.67 0.22 12.42
C ASP A 270 23.26 -0.05 12.99
N PRO A 271 23.14 -0.92 14.02
CA PRO A 271 21.85 -1.17 14.66
C PRO A 271 21.39 0.06 15.45
N LEU A 272 20.16 0.53 15.18
CA LEU A 272 19.51 1.54 16.01
C LEU A 272 19.29 1.00 17.41
N GLU A 273 19.47 1.85 18.42
CA GLU A 273 19.06 1.50 19.77
C GLU A 273 17.52 1.35 19.81
N VAL A 274 17.06 0.17 20.17
CA VAL A 274 15.65 -0.20 20.13
C VAL A 274 14.77 0.70 20.99
N LYS A 275 15.32 1.31 22.04
CA LYS A 275 14.61 2.30 22.87
C LYS A 275 14.11 3.51 22.08
N GLU A 276 14.60 3.71 20.85
CA GLU A 276 14.18 4.79 19.96
C GLU A 276 13.25 4.33 18.83
N LEU A 277 12.90 3.04 18.78
CA LEU A 277 12.05 2.48 17.72
C LEU A 277 10.74 3.26 17.57
N TRP A 278 10.16 3.73 18.65
CA TRP A 278 8.92 4.51 18.64
C TRP A 278 9.06 5.89 17.98
N LYS A 279 10.29 6.42 17.89
CA LYS A 279 10.55 7.70 17.21
C LYS A 279 10.59 7.56 15.71
N LEU A 280 10.96 6.39 15.18
CA LEU A 280 11.13 6.17 13.76
C LEU A 280 9.86 6.45 12.94
N PRO A 281 8.65 6.04 13.35
CA PRO A 281 7.42 6.30 12.59
C PRO A 281 7.20 7.77 12.23
N GLN A 282 7.66 8.72 13.04
CA GLN A 282 7.52 10.16 12.74
C GLN A 282 8.39 10.62 11.57
N TYR A 283 9.44 9.89 11.23
CA TYR A 283 10.34 10.17 10.11
C TYR A 283 9.91 9.48 8.81
N SER A 284 8.87 8.63 8.85
CA SER A 284 8.40 7.98 7.63
C SER A 284 7.94 9.01 6.58
N PRO A 285 8.08 8.73 5.28
CA PRO A 285 7.66 9.63 4.22
C PRO A 285 6.19 10.03 4.34
N CYS A 286 5.36 9.13 4.84
CA CYS A 286 3.94 9.37 5.11
C CYS A 286 3.67 9.78 6.58
N LYS A 287 4.69 9.93 7.43
CA LYS A 287 4.56 10.22 8.87
C LYS A 287 3.50 9.34 9.53
N THR A 288 3.63 8.03 9.34
CA THR A 288 2.66 7.02 9.80
C THR A 288 1.25 7.15 9.20
N LYS A 289 1.07 7.96 8.16
CA LYS A 289 -0.25 8.17 7.55
C LYS A 289 -0.92 6.87 7.08
N GLY A 290 -0.14 5.84 6.73
CA GLY A 290 -0.67 4.52 6.38
C GLY A 290 -1.60 3.94 7.44
N PHE A 291 -1.27 4.08 8.73
CA PHE A 291 -2.13 3.64 9.83
C PHE A 291 -3.03 4.75 10.36
N TYR A 292 -2.61 5.96 10.22
CA TYR A 292 -3.24 7.14 10.79
C TYR A 292 -4.25 7.81 9.85
N GLN A 293 -3.86 8.04 8.60
CA GLN A 293 -4.66 8.66 7.54
C GLN A 293 -4.30 8.02 6.20
N PRO A 294 -4.75 6.81 5.90
CA PRO A 294 -4.42 6.17 4.64
C PRO A 294 -4.97 6.98 3.47
N THR A 295 -4.09 7.38 2.56
CA THR A 295 -4.47 7.97 1.28
C THR A 295 -4.77 6.91 0.23
N TYR A 296 -4.23 5.71 0.46
CA TYR A 296 -4.45 4.52 -0.35
C TYR A 296 -4.90 3.38 0.56
N LEU A 297 -5.85 2.60 0.11
CA LEU A 297 -6.12 1.29 0.68
C LEU A 297 -5.37 0.24 -0.12
N HIS A 298 -4.86 -0.77 0.56
CA HIS A 298 -4.24 -1.93 -0.06
C HIS A 298 -5.10 -3.15 0.18
N VAL A 299 -5.44 -3.84 -0.88
CA VAL A 299 -6.23 -5.07 -0.85
C VAL A 299 -5.33 -6.21 -1.28
N SER A 300 -5.07 -7.13 -0.36
CA SER A 300 -4.26 -8.33 -0.63
C SER A 300 -5.03 -9.37 -1.45
N PRO A 301 -4.36 -10.36 -2.06
CA PRO A 301 -5.01 -11.37 -2.89
C PRO A 301 -6.08 -12.19 -2.17
N ASP A 302 -5.96 -12.36 -0.86
CA ASP A 302 -6.98 -12.98 0.00
C ASP A 302 -8.17 -12.08 0.33
N GLY A 303 -8.15 -10.83 -0.15
CA GLY A 303 -9.18 -9.82 0.05
C GLY A 303 -9.03 -8.99 1.30
N GLY A 304 -7.99 -9.19 2.10
CA GLY A 304 -7.70 -8.38 3.29
C GLY A 304 -7.41 -6.93 2.94
N ILE A 305 -7.97 -5.99 3.70
CA ILE A 305 -7.73 -4.55 3.51
C ILE A 305 -6.79 -4.04 4.59
N ARG A 306 -5.80 -3.26 4.17
CA ARG A 306 -4.86 -2.57 5.06
C ARG A 306 -4.61 -1.13 4.60
N GLY A 307 -4.23 -0.29 5.53
CA GLY A 307 -3.92 1.12 5.27
C GLY A 307 -2.47 1.39 4.86
N CYS A 308 -1.59 0.41 4.98
CA CYS A 308 -0.17 0.54 4.66
C CYS A 308 0.32 -0.66 3.85
N MET A 309 0.93 -0.39 2.69
CA MET A 309 1.49 -1.43 1.83
C MET A 309 2.75 -2.07 2.43
N TYR A 310 3.49 -1.31 3.22
CA TYR A 310 4.75 -1.75 3.83
C TYR A 310 4.55 -2.59 5.10
N ALA A 311 3.32 -2.87 5.47
CA ALA A 311 2.98 -3.69 6.61
C ALA A 311 2.03 -4.82 6.22
N PRO A 312 2.48 -5.77 5.37
CA PRO A 312 1.67 -6.92 5.02
C PRO A 312 1.29 -7.68 6.29
N GLY A 313 0.01 -8.09 6.37
CA GLY A 313 -0.50 -8.84 7.52
C GLY A 313 -0.83 -8.00 8.75
N SER A 314 -0.59 -6.68 8.76
CA SER A 314 -0.90 -5.83 9.90
C SER A 314 -1.93 -4.74 9.57
N GLY A 315 -2.65 -4.26 10.58
CA GLY A 315 -3.64 -3.20 10.44
C GLY A 315 -4.83 -3.58 9.58
N SER A 316 -5.25 -4.87 9.61
CA SER A 316 -6.41 -5.32 8.85
C SER A 316 -7.67 -4.55 9.24
N LEU A 317 -8.25 -3.88 8.24
CA LEU A 317 -9.47 -3.09 8.39
C LEU A 317 -10.73 -3.88 8.02
N GLY A 318 -10.55 -5.08 7.47
CA GLY A 318 -11.61 -5.96 7.00
C GLY A 318 -11.21 -6.75 5.76
N ASN A 319 -12.19 -7.42 5.13
CA ASN A 319 -11.95 -8.26 3.97
C ASN A 319 -13.06 -8.08 2.92
N ILE A 320 -12.71 -7.70 1.69
CA ILE A 320 -13.66 -7.43 0.59
C ILE A 320 -14.46 -8.65 0.15
N ARG A 321 -14.04 -9.87 0.48
CA ARG A 321 -14.80 -11.09 0.19
C ARG A 321 -16.03 -11.21 1.10
N LYS A 322 -15.98 -10.61 2.29
CA LYS A 322 -16.99 -10.74 3.34
C LYS A 322 -17.69 -9.43 3.66
N ASP A 323 -16.96 -8.31 3.57
CA ASP A 323 -17.40 -7.01 4.04
C ASP A 323 -17.72 -6.08 2.87
N ARG A 324 -18.68 -5.18 3.07
CA ARG A 324 -18.88 -4.01 2.22
C ARG A 324 -17.89 -2.91 2.62
N MET A 325 -17.47 -2.09 1.67
CA MET A 325 -16.54 -0.99 1.95
C MET A 325 -17.06 -0.02 3.01
N ILE A 326 -18.39 0.19 3.08
CA ILE A 326 -18.99 1.03 4.12
C ILE A 326 -18.81 0.45 5.53
N ASP A 327 -18.90 -0.87 5.68
CA ASP A 327 -18.73 -1.52 6.97
C ASP A 327 -17.26 -1.44 7.42
N ILE A 328 -16.34 -1.54 6.48
CA ILE A 328 -14.90 -1.35 6.74
C ILE A 328 -14.62 0.06 7.20
N LEU A 329 -15.20 1.08 6.54
CA LEU A 329 -15.10 2.48 6.97
C LEU A 329 -15.60 2.69 8.38
N ASN A 330 -16.75 2.10 8.71
CA ASN A 330 -17.37 2.24 10.04
C ASN A 330 -16.51 1.59 11.13
N ARG A 331 -15.88 0.45 10.85
CA ARG A 331 -15.05 -0.27 11.81
C ARG A 331 -13.63 0.25 11.94
N ALA A 332 -13.12 0.96 10.94
CA ALA A 332 -11.72 1.42 10.93
C ALA A 332 -11.37 2.29 12.16
N ALA A 333 -12.34 3.05 12.69
CA ALA A 333 -12.14 3.86 13.89
C ALA A 333 -11.89 3.01 15.15
N GLU A 334 -12.41 1.79 15.18
CA GLU A 334 -12.30 0.87 16.32
C GLU A 334 -11.06 -0.04 16.24
N ASN A 335 -10.37 -0.02 15.09
CA ASN A 335 -9.16 -0.83 14.91
C ASN A 335 -8.06 -0.39 15.89
N SER A 336 -7.49 -1.34 16.62
CA SER A 336 -6.52 -1.07 17.70
C SER A 336 -5.24 -0.43 17.19
N VAL A 337 -4.75 -0.85 16.02
CA VAL A 337 -3.57 -0.26 15.37
C VAL A 337 -3.85 1.19 14.99
N VAL A 338 -5.01 1.44 14.35
CA VAL A 338 -5.42 2.81 13.99
C VAL A 338 -5.51 3.68 15.26
N LYS A 339 -6.10 3.17 16.35
CA LYS A 339 -6.18 3.88 17.63
C LYS A 339 -4.79 4.17 18.21
N LEU A 340 -3.89 3.19 18.23
CA LEU A 340 -2.54 3.35 18.74
C LEU A 340 -1.79 4.50 18.05
N PHE A 341 -1.75 4.47 16.72
CA PHE A 341 -1.05 5.49 15.94
C PHE A 341 -1.72 6.86 16.00
N ARG A 342 -3.05 6.91 16.09
CA ARG A 342 -3.81 8.17 16.20
C ARG A 342 -3.63 8.86 17.53
N ASN A 343 -3.63 8.11 18.61
CA ASN A 343 -3.46 8.64 19.94
C ASN A 343 -2.01 9.04 20.24
N GLN A 344 -1.09 8.78 19.30
CA GLN A 344 0.34 9.09 19.40
C GLN A 344 1.00 8.53 20.67
N ASN A 345 0.49 7.42 21.20
CA ASN A 345 0.99 6.80 22.41
C ASN A 345 2.04 5.71 22.10
N LEU A 346 2.84 5.95 21.08
CA LEU A 346 3.82 4.98 20.60
C LEU A 346 4.97 4.78 21.59
N GLU A 347 5.38 5.84 22.31
CA GLU A 347 6.44 5.78 23.30
C GLU A 347 6.09 4.83 24.44
N ALA A 348 5.00 5.10 25.14
CA ALA A 348 4.55 4.25 26.24
C ALA A 348 4.25 2.81 25.79
N PHE A 349 3.72 2.63 24.57
CA PHE A 349 3.51 1.32 23.99
C PHE A 349 4.83 0.58 23.78
N THR A 350 5.82 1.25 23.17
CA THR A 350 7.13 0.67 22.89
C THR A 350 7.87 0.35 24.19
N GLU A 351 7.86 1.24 25.15
CA GLU A 351 8.46 0.98 26.48
C GLU A 351 7.88 -0.25 27.15
N LYS A 352 6.55 -0.34 27.16
CA LYS A 352 5.87 -1.44 27.87
C LYS A 352 5.99 -2.78 27.15
N TYR A 353 5.80 -2.81 25.84
CA TYR A 353 5.62 -4.06 25.12
C TYR A 353 6.80 -4.44 24.24
N ILE A 354 7.62 -3.50 23.74
CA ILE A 354 8.69 -3.80 22.80
C ILE A 354 10.07 -3.78 23.43
N SER A 355 10.34 -2.83 24.33
CA SER A 355 11.68 -2.66 24.94
C SER A 355 12.23 -3.92 25.62
N PRO A 356 11.42 -4.75 26.31
CA PRO A 356 11.91 -6.01 26.85
C PRO A 356 12.40 -7.01 25.80
N TRP A 357 11.95 -6.84 24.57
CA TRP A 357 12.25 -7.71 23.41
C TRP A 357 13.16 -7.05 22.37
N ALA A 358 13.84 -6.00 22.78
CA ALA A 358 14.67 -5.15 21.93
C ALA A 358 15.69 -5.93 21.10
N HIS A 359 16.24 -7.01 21.67
CA HIS A 359 17.22 -7.85 21.01
C HIS A 359 16.71 -8.52 19.72
N LEU A 360 15.40 -8.65 19.54
CA LEU A 360 14.80 -9.21 18.34
C LEU A 360 14.70 -8.19 17.19
N TYR A 361 14.88 -6.90 17.46
CA TYR A 361 14.60 -5.80 16.51
C TYR A 361 15.81 -4.93 16.20
N ARG A 362 17.03 -5.42 16.46
CA ARG A 362 18.27 -4.65 16.32
C ARG A 362 18.55 -4.13 14.91
N ASN A 363 17.93 -4.73 13.90
CA ASN A 363 18.19 -4.41 12.49
C ASN A 363 17.05 -3.60 11.85
N ILE A 364 16.22 -2.93 12.64
CA ILE A 364 15.20 -2.04 12.09
C ILE A 364 15.76 -0.63 11.99
N GLU A 365 15.86 -0.13 10.78
CA GLU A 365 16.43 1.18 10.50
C GLU A 365 15.44 2.10 9.80
N HIS A 366 14.54 1.53 9.02
CA HIS A 366 13.59 2.32 8.27
C HIS A 366 12.29 2.60 9.06
N PRO A 367 11.79 3.86 9.03
CA PRO A 367 10.57 4.23 9.77
C PRO A 367 9.33 3.39 9.40
N CYS A 368 9.22 2.94 8.16
CA CYS A 368 8.10 2.10 7.74
C CYS A 368 8.20 0.69 8.35
N SER A 369 9.41 0.13 8.47
CA SER A 369 9.64 -1.16 9.14
C SER A 369 9.28 -1.07 10.61
N ALA A 370 9.71 -0.01 11.29
CA ALA A 370 9.35 0.23 12.68
C ALA A 370 7.82 0.33 12.86
N SER A 371 7.15 1.08 11.99
CA SER A 371 5.68 1.20 12.01
C SER A 371 4.99 -0.14 11.78
N ALA A 372 5.50 -0.95 10.86
CA ALA A 372 4.94 -2.27 10.56
C ALA A 372 5.08 -3.23 11.76
N VAL A 373 6.26 -3.27 12.39
CA VAL A 373 6.51 -4.10 13.59
C VAL A 373 5.63 -3.67 14.75
N ILE A 374 5.55 -2.37 15.05
CA ILE A 374 4.68 -1.83 16.09
C ILE A 374 3.22 -2.22 15.84
N ALA A 375 2.74 -2.05 14.62
CA ALA A 375 1.39 -2.40 14.24
C ALA A 375 1.11 -3.89 14.44
N ARG A 376 2.05 -4.75 14.04
CA ARG A 376 1.89 -6.21 14.12
C ARG A 376 1.90 -6.72 15.56
N ILE A 377 2.73 -6.12 16.41
CA ILE A 377 2.75 -6.42 17.84
C ILE A 377 1.41 -6.00 18.48
N GLU A 378 0.90 -4.80 18.19
CA GLU A 378 -0.40 -4.36 18.70
C GLU A 378 -1.54 -5.29 18.26
N GLU A 379 -1.55 -5.78 17.03
CA GLU A 379 -2.53 -6.77 16.59
C GLU A 379 -2.46 -8.07 17.39
N GLY A 380 -1.25 -8.58 17.62
CA GLY A 380 -1.03 -9.77 18.44
C GLY A 380 -1.55 -9.59 19.86
N ILE A 381 -1.23 -8.47 20.49
CA ILE A 381 -1.70 -8.10 21.83
C ILE A 381 -3.23 -7.95 21.87
N SER A 382 -3.79 -7.24 20.91
CA SER A 382 -5.25 -7.03 20.83
C SER A 382 -6.00 -8.34 20.62
N LYS A 383 -5.47 -9.24 19.81
CA LYS A 383 -6.03 -10.58 19.61
C LYS A 383 -6.01 -11.37 20.92
N ASN A 384 -4.89 -11.33 21.63
CA ASN A 384 -4.75 -12.01 22.92
C ASN A 384 -5.75 -11.47 23.97
N ARG A 385 -5.88 -10.12 24.05
CA ARG A 385 -6.88 -9.48 24.93
C ARG A 385 -8.31 -9.91 24.61
N LEU A 386 -8.65 -10.02 23.33
CA LEU A 386 -9.98 -10.46 22.91
C LEU A 386 -10.23 -11.93 23.26
N GLU A 387 -9.21 -12.78 23.11
CA GLU A 387 -9.33 -14.23 23.35
C GLU A 387 -9.40 -14.54 24.86
N PHE A 388 -8.58 -13.88 25.69
CA PHE A 388 -8.42 -14.21 27.10
C PHE A 388 -9.03 -13.19 28.07
N GLY A 389 -9.51 -12.05 27.59
CA GLY A 389 -10.11 -10.99 28.41
C GLY A 389 -9.12 -10.30 29.34
N ARG A 390 -7.81 -10.47 29.15
CA ARG A 390 -6.73 -9.92 29.99
C ARG A 390 -5.53 -9.47 29.15
N GLU A 391 -4.62 -8.74 29.77
CA GLU A 391 -3.31 -8.44 29.16
C GLU A 391 -2.50 -9.73 28.96
N PRO A 392 -1.74 -9.82 27.84
CA PRO A 392 -0.87 -10.95 27.61
C PRO A 392 0.21 -11.05 28.71
N ASP A 393 0.50 -12.26 29.16
CA ASP A 393 1.62 -12.51 30.04
C ASP A 393 2.95 -12.56 29.29
N HIS A 394 4.06 -12.76 30.02
CA HIS A 394 5.41 -12.76 29.44
C HIS A 394 5.57 -13.83 28.34
N LYS A 395 5.03 -15.01 28.52
CA LYS A 395 5.15 -16.13 27.57
C LYS A 395 4.34 -15.85 26.30
N GLU A 396 3.16 -15.29 26.44
CA GLU A 396 2.30 -14.88 25.33
C GLU A 396 2.95 -13.74 24.53
N LEU A 397 3.55 -12.74 25.22
CA LEU A 397 4.32 -11.69 24.56
C LEU A 397 5.53 -12.26 23.82
N GLU A 398 6.25 -13.20 24.40
CA GLU A 398 7.37 -13.88 23.75
C GLU A 398 6.93 -14.55 22.44
N MET A 399 5.80 -15.25 22.44
CA MET A 399 5.26 -15.90 21.24
C MET A 399 4.89 -14.87 20.17
N ILE A 400 4.26 -13.76 20.57
CA ILE A 400 3.91 -12.67 19.64
C ILE A 400 5.20 -12.12 19.00
N HIS A 401 6.20 -11.78 19.81
CA HIS A 401 7.46 -11.21 19.31
C HIS A 401 8.24 -12.17 18.41
N LYS A 402 8.35 -13.43 18.77
CA LYS A 402 9.00 -14.44 17.93
C LYS A 402 8.27 -14.63 16.59
N SER A 403 6.92 -14.59 16.60
CA SER A 403 6.13 -14.67 15.39
C SER A 403 6.38 -13.46 14.48
N VAL A 404 6.38 -12.25 15.03
CA VAL A 404 6.65 -11.00 14.29
C VAL A 404 8.07 -10.99 13.74
N ALA A 405 9.08 -11.35 14.56
CA ALA A 405 10.47 -11.41 14.12
C ALA A 405 10.66 -12.41 12.97
N LYS A 406 10.00 -13.58 13.04
CA LYS A 406 10.01 -14.58 11.96
C LYS A 406 9.34 -14.06 10.69
N GLU A 407 8.18 -13.39 10.80
CA GLU A 407 7.43 -12.85 9.68
C GLU A 407 8.27 -11.81 8.91
N TYR A 408 8.98 -10.95 9.64
CA TYR A 408 9.85 -9.94 9.04
C TYR A 408 11.28 -10.43 8.76
N LYS A 409 11.53 -11.76 8.87
CA LYS A 409 12.85 -12.38 8.64
C LYS A 409 13.97 -11.73 9.46
N MET A 410 13.65 -11.30 10.67
CA MET A 410 14.62 -10.78 11.61
C MET A 410 15.45 -11.93 12.16
N GLU A 411 16.77 -11.83 12.10
CA GLU A 411 17.64 -12.82 12.70
C GLU A 411 17.49 -12.80 14.22
N VAL A 412 16.98 -13.89 14.75
CA VAL A 412 17.02 -14.13 16.19
C VAL A 412 18.47 -14.47 16.54
N ILE A 413 19.25 -13.48 16.96
CA ILE A 413 20.58 -13.73 17.49
C ILE A 413 20.39 -14.47 18.83
N PRO A 414 20.94 -15.70 18.99
CA PRO A 414 20.86 -16.38 20.27
C PRO A 414 21.43 -15.46 21.35
N GLN A 415 20.72 -15.27 22.44
CA GLN A 415 21.31 -14.67 23.63
C GLN A 415 22.43 -15.63 24.05
N ASN A 416 23.69 -15.23 23.86
CA ASN A 416 24.78 -15.93 24.51
C ASN A 416 24.49 -15.89 26.01
N GLN A 417 24.37 -17.08 26.57
CA GLN A 417 24.21 -17.36 28.01
C GLN A 417 25.33 -16.72 28.81
#